data_15002e04b5595c80ac738afa0fb35469
#
_entry.id   15002e04b5595c80ac738afa0fb35469
#
_cell.length_a   1.000
_cell.length_b   1.000
_cell.length_c   1.000
_cell.angle_alpha   90.00
_cell.angle_beta   90.00
_cell.angle_gamma   90.00
#
_symmetry.space_group_name_H-M   'P 1'
#
loop_
_entity.id
_entity.type
_entity.pdbx_description
1 polymer ?
#
loop_
_entity_poly.entity_id
_entity_poly.type
_entity_poly.pdbx_seq_one_letter_code
_entity_poly.pdbx_strand_id
1 'polypeptide(L)'
;MTQPTSVRIGTSDLAVAPLALGGNVFGWTADRGTSFEVLDAFVAGGGNFIDTADGYSAWEPGNTGGESETIIGEWLGARGGRDRVTIATKVSSHPEFSGLAATNVLAAADASLGRLGTDHIDLYYAHFDDADTPLAETVAAFSSLVDAGKV
;
A
#
# COMPACT_ATOMS: atom_id res chain seq x y z
N MET A 1 14.72 25.31 6.08
CA MET A 1 13.47 24.55 6.19
C MET A 1 13.65 23.59 7.34
N THR A 2 12.77 23.65 8.37
CA THR A 2 12.76 22.67 9.46
C THR A 2 12.37 21.31 8.88
N GLN A 3 13.15 20.27 9.16
CA GLN A 3 12.80 18.89 8.83
C GLN A 3 11.40 18.58 9.40
N PRO A 4 10.50 17.91 8.66
CA PRO A 4 9.23 17.52 9.23
C PRO A 4 9.48 16.62 10.45
N THR A 5 8.70 16.86 11.51
CA THR A 5 8.81 16.07 12.74
C THR A 5 8.42 14.63 12.42
N SER A 6 9.36 13.69 12.49
CA SER A 6 9.08 12.27 12.29
C SER A 6 8.24 11.71 13.45
N VAL A 7 7.26 10.89 13.12
CA VAL A 7 6.39 10.18 14.08
C VAL A 7 6.61 8.68 13.90
N ARG A 8 6.75 7.96 15.02
CA ARG A 8 6.86 6.50 14.98
C ARG A 8 5.47 5.86 14.90
N ILE A 9 5.30 4.85 14.06
CA ILE A 9 4.05 4.07 13.99
C ILE A 9 4.09 3.01 15.10
N GLY A 10 3.33 3.25 16.16
CA GLY A 10 3.24 2.36 17.32
C GLY A 10 4.61 2.05 17.93
N THR A 11 4.92 0.76 18.08
CA THR A 11 6.21 0.26 18.60
C THR A 11 7.17 -0.19 17.50
N SER A 12 6.78 -0.08 16.23
CA SER A 12 7.61 -0.46 15.08
C SER A 12 8.78 0.52 14.88
N ASP A 13 9.71 0.17 14.00
CA ASP A 13 10.81 1.05 13.61
C ASP A 13 10.43 2.02 12.46
N LEU A 14 9.17 1.98 12.01
CA LEU A 14 8.67 2.87 10.96
C LEU A 14 8.57 4.31 11.48
N ALA A 15 9.39 5.19 10.92
CA ALA A 15 9.45 6.60 11.23
C ALA A 15 8.93 7.41 10.04
N VAL A 16 7.75 8.01 10.16
CA VAL A 16 7.03 8.66 9.07
C VAL A 16 6.81 10.15 9.33
N ALA A 17 6.66 10.92 8.26
CA ALA A 17 6.14 12.28 8.35
C ALA A 17 4.70 12.25 8.92
N PRO A 18 4.27 13.28 9.67
CA PRO A 18 2.94 13.28 10.31
C PRO A 18 1.79 13.53 9.32
N LEU A 19 1.98 13.15 8.08
CA LEU A 19 1.01 13.24 6.99
C LEU A 19 1.21 12.06 6.04
N ALA A 20 0.15 11.29 5.78
CA ALA A 20 0.13 10.27 4.75
C ALA A 20 -0.45 10.83 3.44
N LEU A 21 0.13 10.47 2.31
CA LEU A 21 -0.42 10.71 0.99
C LEU A 21 -1.36 9.56 0.62
N GLY A 22 -2.66 9.85 0.50
CA GLY A 22 -3.65 8.86 0.04
C GLY A 22 -3.61 8.68 -1.47
N GLY A 23 -3.39 7.46 -1.93
CA GLY A 23 -3.36 7.07 -3.33
C GLY A 23 -4.70 6.65 -3.93
N ASN A 24 -5.81 6.84 -3.22
CA ASN A 24 -7.14 6.39 -3.67
C ASN A 24 -7.64 7.04 -4.96
N VAL A 25 -7.03 8.13 -5.39
CA VAL A 25 -7.36 8.84 -6.63
C VAL A 25 -6.45 8.47 -7.81
N PHE A 26 -5.37 7.75 -7.57
CA PHE A 26 -4.41 7.34 -8.60
C PHE A 26 -5.03 6.28 -9.50
N GLY A 27 -5.03 6.53 -10.81
CA GLY A 27 -5.72 5.70 -11.79
C GLY A 27 -7.23 5.92 -11.88
N TRP A 28 -7.73 6.95 -11.21
CA TRP A 28 -9.11 7.43 -11.29
C TRP A 28 -9.12 8.91 -11.70
N THR A 29 -9.27 9.85 -10.75
CA THR A 29 -9.30 11.30 -11.05
C THR A 29 -7.91 11.89 -11.25
N ALA A 30 -6.86 11.23 -10.79
CA ALA A 30 -5.47 11.53 -11.09
C ALA A 30 -4.92 10.45 -12.03
N ASP A 31 -4.64 10.81 -13.26
CA ASP A 31 -3.97 9.94 -14.20
C ASP A 31 -2.52 9.66 -13.78
N ARG A 32 -1.83 8.79 -14.52
CA ARG A 32 -0.45 8.41 -14.24
C ARG A 32 0.49 9.63 -14.15
N GLY A 33 0.37 10.58 -15.06
CA GLY A 33 1.22 11.78 -15.11
C GLY A 33 1.02 12.66 -13.89
N THR A 34 -0.22 13.00 -13.60
CA THR A 34 -0.63 13.78 -12.42
C THR A 34 -0.22 13.07 -11.12
N SER A 35 -0.39 11.75 -11.04
CA SER A 35 0.00 10.97 -9.88
C SER A 35 1.51 11.05 -9.63
N PHE A 36 2.33 10.97 -10.68
CA PHE A 36 3.79 11.12 -10.58
C PHE A 36 4.19 12.51 -10.08
N GLU A 37 3.56 13.56 -10.58
CA GLU A 37 3.82 14.95 -10.12
C GLU A 37 3.47 15.12 -8.64
N VAL A 38 2.34 14.52 -8.19
CA VAL A 38 1.93 14.55 -6.78
C VAL A 38 2.91 13.79 -5.89
N LEU A 39 3.33 12.58 -6.30
CA LEU A 39 4.31 11.77 -5.58
C LEU A 39 5.66 12.49 -5.48
N ASP A 40 6.14 13.05 -6.60
CA ASP A 40 7.39 13.83 -6.65
C ASP A 40 7.33 15.04 -5.70
N ALA A 41 6.23 15.81 -5.74
CA ALA A 41 6.03 16.98 -4.88
C ALA A 41 5.94 16.60 -3.39
N PHE A 42 5.24 15.50 -3.07
CA PHE A 42 5.11 15.01 -1.71
C PHE A 42 6.47 14.63 -1.11
N VAL A 43 7.27 13.86 -1.84
CA VAL A 43 8.60 13.45 -1.38
C VAL A 43 9.56 14.63 -1.33
N ALA A 44 9.53 15.53 -2.31
CA ALA A 44 10.33 16.76 -2.29
C ALA A 44 9.98 17.67 -1.11
N GLY A 45 8.73 17.66 -0.65
CA GLY A 45 8.25 18.35 0.54
C GLY A 45 8.65 17.70 1.88
N GLY A 46 9.31 16.54 1.84
CA GLY A 46 9.73 15.79 3.04
C GLY A 46 8.70 14.76 3.50
N GLY A 47 7.66 14.50 2.72
CA GLY A 47 6.72 13.39 2.93
C GLY A 47 7.37 12.05 2.61
N ASN A 48 7.04 11.02 3.38
CA ASN A 48 7.56 9.67 3.15
C ASN A 48 6.54 8.56 3.44
N PHE A 49 5.28 8.89 3.70
CA PHE A 49 4.25 7.91 4.01
C PHE A 49 3.17 7.92 2.93
N ILE A 50 3.09 6.85 2.14
CA ILE A 50 2.16 6.67 1.04
C ILE A 50 1.18 5.57 1.42
N ASP A 51 -0.13 5.88 1.38
CA ASP A 51 -1.22 4.95 1.68
C ASP A 51 -1.96 4.58 0.40
N THR A 52 -1.97 3.31 0.07
CA THR A 52 -2.71 2.72 -1.06
C THR A 52 -3.51 1.50 -0.61
N ALA A 53 -4.14 0.81 -1.54
CA ALA A 53 -4.85 -0.46 -1.32
C ALA A 53 -4.94 -1.25 -2.62
N ASP A 54 -5.12 -2.57 -2.48
CA ASP A 54 -5.32 -3.49 -3.59
C ASP A 54 -6.57 -3.15 -4.44
N GLY A 55 -7.66 -2.68 -3.79
CA GLY A 55 -8.91 -2.36 -4.46
C GLY A 55 -9.07 -0.90 -4.90
N TYR A 56 -8.07 -0.03 -4.66
CA TYR A 56 -8.22 1.38 -5.04
C TYR A 56 -8.38 1.55 -6.55
N SER A 57 -9.30 2.42 -6.92
CA SER A 57 -9.73 2.75 -8.27
C SER A 57 -10.50 1.63 -9.02
N ALA A 58 -10.77 0.46 -8.40
CA ALA A 58 -11.59 -0.60 -9.00
C ALA A 58 -13.03 -0.17 -9.34
N TRP A 59 -13.54 0.90 -8.72
CA TRP A 59 -14.88 1.45 -8.95
C TRP A 59 -15.00 2.25 -10.24
N GLU A 60 -13.88 2.62 -10.87
CA GLU A 60 -13.88 3.36 -12.12
C GLU A 60 -14.16 2.41 -13.29
N PRO A 61 -15.10 2.74 -14.19
CA PRO A 61 -15.36 1.92 -15.35
C PRO A 61 -14.11 1.69 -16.21
N GLY A 62 -13.76 0.42 -16.41
CA GLY A 62 -12.60 0.00 -17.17
C GLY A 62 -11.40 -0.40 -16.30
N ASN A 63 -11.42 -0.10 -15.01
CA ASN A 63 -10.43 -0.55 -14.04
C ASN A 63 -10.80 -1.94 -13.47
N THR A 64 -9.80 -2.63 -12.96
CA THR A 64 -9.94 -3.98 -12.38
C THR A 64 -9.53 -4.08 -10.92
N GLY A 65 -8.91 -3.02 -10.37
CA GLY A 65 -8.25 -2.98 -9.07
C GLY A 65 -6.73 -3.06 -9.20
N GLY A 66 -6.03 -2.46 -8.23
CA GLY A 66 -4.57 -2.40 -8.22
C GLY A 66 -3.96 -1.27 -9.06
N GLU A 67 -4.77 -0.41 -9.68
CA GLU A 67 -4.28 0.71 -10.50
C GLU A 67 -3.42 1.67 -9.68
N SER A 68 -3.83 1.98 -8.46
CA SER A 68 -3.07 2.85 -7.56
C SER A 68 -1.71 2.25 -7.21
N GLU A 69 -1.66 0.97 -6.83
CA GLU A 69 -0.41 0.27 -6.55
C GLU A 69 0.50 0.19 -7.78
N THR A 70 -0.07 -0.07 -8.96
CA THR A 70 0.67 -0.12 -10.22
C THR A 70 1.33 1.22 -10.53
N ILE A 71 0.60 2.33 -10.39
CA ILE A 71 1.14 3.68 -10.62
C ILE A 71 2.26 4.00 -9.63
N ILE A 72 2.10 3.65 -8.34
CA ILE A 72 3.15 3.83 -7.33
C ILE A 72 4.36 2.96 -7.66
N GLY A 73 4.17 1.71 -8.07
CA GLY A 73 5.25 0.81 -8.50
C GLY A 73 6.03 1.34 -9.71
N GLU A 74 5.33 1.83 -10.73
CA GLU A 74 5.94 2.47 -11.90
C GLU A 74 6.72 3.74 -11.52
N TRP A 75 6.19 4.54 -10.58
CA TRP A 75 6.87 5.72 -10.07
C TRP A 75 8.16 5.33 -9.33
N LEU A 76 8.12 4.32 -8.46
CA LEU A 76 9.29 3.78 -7.78
C LEU A 76 10.35 3.27 -8.78
N GLY A 77 9.92 2.52 -9.80
CA GLY A 77 10.81 2.04 -10.86
C GLY A 77 11.48 3.18 -11.63
N ALA A 78 10.75 4.27 -11.88
CA ALA A 78 11.26 5.43 -12.62
C ALA A 78 12.15 6.36 -11.79
N ARG A 79 11.90 6.50 -10.49
CA ARG A 79 12.61 7.45 -9.60
C ARG A 79 13.63 6.77 -8.68
N GLY A 80 13.48 5.47 -8.45
CA GLY A 80 14.22 4.75 -7.42
C GLY A 80 13.83 5.21 -6.01
N GLY A 81 14.62 4.80 -5.03
CA GLY A 81 14.46 5.29 -3.64
C GLY A 81 13.32 4.63 -2.87
N ARG A 82 13.05 3.34 -3.10
CA ARG A 82 12.10 2.54 -2.33
C ARG A 82 12.30 2.71 -0.82
N ASP A 83 13.56 2.72 -0.35
CA ASP A 83 13.92 2.85 1.07
C ASP A 83 13.66 4.25 1.65
N ARG A 84 13.29 5.23 0.82
CA ARG A 84 12.98 6.61 1.27
C ARG A 84 11.51 6.81 1.58
N VAL A 85 10.67 5.84 1.26
CA VAL A 85 9.23 5.91 1.48
C VAL A 85 8.73 4.70 2.25
N THR A 86 7.77 4.93 3.12
CA THR A 86 6.99 3.91 3.80
C THR A 86 5.70 3.72 3.02
N ILE A 87 5.45 2.51 2.54
CA ILE A 87 4.26 2.17 1.77
C ILE A 87 3.32 1.34 2.63
N ALA A 88 2.13 1.87 2.83
CA ALA A 88 1.01 1.12 3.38
C ALA A 88 0.10 0.66 2.25
N THR A 89 -0.29 -0.62 2.26
CA THR A 89 -1.36 -1.13 1.41
C THR A 89 -2.29 -2.05 2.18
N LYS A 90 -3.38 -2.48 1.56
CA LYS A 90 -4.49 -3.13 2.27
C LYS A 90 -5.05 -4.27 1.43
N VAL A 91 -5.59 -5.29 2.09
CA VAL A 91 -6.28 -6.43 1.49
C VAL A 91 -7.76 -6.45 1.87
N SER A 92 -8.55 -7.17 1.16
CA SER A 92 -9.96 -7.53 1.30
C SER A 92 -10.93 -6.74 0.43
N SER A 93 -10.50 -5.71 -0.28
CA SER A 93 -11.38 -4.88 -1.12
C SER A 93 -11.21 -5.06 -2.63
N HIS A 94 -10.19 -5.79 -3.06
CA HIS A 94 -9.99 -6.08 -4.47
C HIS A 94 -11.05 -7.06 -4.98
N PRO A 95 -11.62 -6.88 -6.19
CA PRO A 95 -12.65 -7.78 -6.73
C PRO A 95 -12.25 -9.26 -6.76
N GLU A 96 -10.97 -9.56 -7.01
CA GLU A 96 -10.43 -10.94 -7.04
C GLU A 96 -9.90 -11.41 -5.70
N PHE A 97 -9.66 -10.51 -4.73
CA PHE A 97 -9.05 -10.80 -3.43
C PHE A 97 -9.95 -10.32 -2.28
N SER A 98 -11.22 -10.74 -2.29
CA SER A 98 -12.19 -10.36 -1.27
C SER A 98 -12.06 -11.21 0.00
N GLY A 99 -12.20 -10.58 1.15
CA GLY A 99 -12.18 -11.23 2.47
C GLY A 99 -10.77 -11.43 3.04
N LEU A 100 -10.71 -12.09 4.22
CA LEU A 100 -9.50 -12.22 5.03
C LEU A 100 -9.08 -13.67 5.29
N ALA A 101 -9.61 -14.65 4.52
CA ALA A 101 -9.14 -16.02 4.57
C ALA A 101 -7.63 -16.08 4.29
N ALA A 102 -6.90 -16.96 4.95
CA ALA A 102 -5.44 -17.03 4.87
C ALA A 102 -4.93 -17.11 3.42
N THR A 103 -5.55 -17.97 2.60
CA THR A 103 -5.17 -18.11 1.19
C THR A 103 -5.34 -16.81 0.41
N ASN A 104 -6.39 -16.02 0.71
CA ASN A 104 -6.64 -14.75 0.07
C ASN A 104 -5.62 -13.69 0.51
N VAL A 105 -5.38 -13.57 1.81
CA VAL A 105 -4.40 -12.60 2.36
C VAL A 105 -3.01 -12.82 1.76
N LEU A 106 -2.57 -14.07 1.66
CA LEU A 106 -1.25 -14.41 1.10
C LEU A 106 -1.18 -14.09 -0.41
N ALA A 107 -2.19 -14.49 -1.18
CA ALA A 107 -2.24 -14.25 -2.61
C ALA A 107 -2.35 -12.73 -2.94
N ALA A 108 -3.16 -12.00 -2.19
CA ALA A 108 -3.30 -10.55 -2.32
C ALA A 108 -1.98 -9.82 -2.02
N ALA A 109 -1.25 -10.24 -0.98
CA ALA A 109 0.05 -9.67 -0.66
C ALA A 109 1.06 -9.86 -1.81
N ASP A 110 1.12 -11.07 -2.39
CA ASP A 110 2.00 -11.35 -3.53
C ASP A 110 1.62 -10.54 -4.77
N ALA A 111 0.32 -10.38 -5.03
CA ALA A 111 -0.17 -9.54 -6.11
C ALA A 111 0.18 -8.05 -5.89
N SER A 112 0.01 -7.54 -4.66
CA SER A 112 0.38 -6.16 -4.29
C SER A 112 1.88 -5.92 -4.44
N LEU A 113 2.74 -6.85 -3.98
CA LEU A 113 4.19 -6.78 -4.18
C LEU A 113 4.57 -6.71 -5.66
N GLY A 114 3.89 -7.53 -6.49
CA GLY A 114 4.08 -7.51 -7.94
C GLY A 114 3.71 -6.18 -8.58
N ARG A 115 2.56 -5.58 -8.21
CA ARG A 115 2.13 -4.28 -8.72
C ARG A 115 3.03 -3.13 -8.25
N LEU A 116 3.42 -3.15 -6.98
CA LEU A 116 4.34 -2.16 -6.39
C LEU A 116 5.79 -2.32 -6.88
N GLY A 117 6.15 -3.47 -7.46
CA GLY A 117 7.51 -3.74 -7.95
C GLY A 117 8.55 -3.74 -6.84
N THR A 118 8.19 -4.26 -5.66
CA THR A 118 9.03 -4.29 -4.45
C THR A 118 8.98 -5.67 -3.81
N ASP A 119 9.96 -5.97 -2.97
CA ASP A 119 10.06 -7.23 -2.23
C ASP A 119 9.39 -7.19 -0.85
N HIS A 120 9.01 -6.00 -0.38
CA HIS A 120 8.35 -5.83 0.91
C HIS A 120 7.31 -4.70 0.92
N ILE A 121 6.34 -4.83 1.80
CA ILE A 121 5.32 -3.83 2.19
C ILE A 121 5.69 -3.36 3.60
N ASP A 122 5.75 -2.05 3.84
CA ASP A 122 6.11 -1.55 5.18
C ASP A 122 4.98 -1.69 6.19
N LEU A 123 3.74 -1.52 5.74
CA LEU A 123 2.55 -1.62 6.59
C LEU A 123 1.39 -2.24 5.81
N TYR A 124 0.85 -3.36 6.30
CA TYR A 124 -0.21 -4.10 5.62
C TYR A 124 -1.46 -4.14 6.48
N TYR A 125 -2.59 -3.72 5.92
CA TYR A 125 -3.86 -3.64 6.63
C TYR A 125 -4.88 -4.68 6.15
N ALA A 126 -5.70 -5.18 7.08
CA ALA A 126 -7.03 -5.64 6.76
C ALA A 126 -7.91 -4.41 6.50
N HIS A 127 -8.36 -4.21 5.25
CA HIS A 127 -9.09 -3.00 4.85
C HIS A 127 -10.50 -2.96 5.47
N PHE A 128 -11.14 -4.12 5.53
CA PHE A 128 -12.44 -4.33 6.13
C PHE A 128 -12.41 -5.56 7.02
N ASP A 129 -13.32 -5.61 7.97
CA ASP A 129 -13.56 -6.82 8.76
C ASP A 129 -14.18 -7.92 7.90
N ASP A 130 -13.92 -9.18 8.26
CA ASP A 130 -14.47 -10.36 7.62
C ASP A 130 -15.01 -11.31 8.69
N ALA A 131 -16.31 -11.22 8.93
CA ALA A 131 -16.99 -12.01 9.95
C ALA A 131 -17.05 -13.52 9.59
N ASP A 132 -16.84 -13.88 8.34
CA ASP A 132 -16.88 -15.27 7.87
C ASP A 132 -15.54 -16.00 8.07
N THR A 133 -14.46 -15.23 8.30
CA THR A 133 -13.12 -15.78 8.55
C THR A 133 -12.76 -15.70 10.05
N PRO A 134 -12.35 -16.81 10.68
CA PRO A 134 -11.89 -16.76 12.06
C PRO A 134 -10.71 -15.80 12.23
N LEU A 135 -10.79 -14.87 13.19
CA LEU A 135 -9.74 -13.88 13.44
C LEU A 135 -8.34 -14.52 13.63
N ALA A 136 -8.28 -15.69 14.28
CA ALA A 136 -7.02 -16.41 14.47
C ALA A 136 -6.36 -16.83 13.14
N GLU A 137 -7.16 -17.17 12.13
CA GLU A 137 -6.68 -17.52 10.79
C GLU A 137 -6.09 -16.28 10.09
N THR A 138 -6.83 -15.17 10.11
CA THR A 138 -6.37 -13.89 9.55
C THR A 138 -5.06 -13.45 10.21
N VAL A 139 -5.00 -13.43 11.54
CA VAL A 139 -3.78 -13.04 12.28
C VAL A 139 -2.61 -13.95 11.94
N ALA A 140 -2.82 -15.26 11.83
CA ALA A 140 -1.76 -16.19 11.44
C ALA A 140 -1.23 -15.93 10.04
N ALA A 141 -2.11 -15.57 9.08
CA ALA A 141 -1.71 -15.22 7.72
C ALA A 141 -0.83 -13.94 7.69
N PHE A 142 -1.25 -12.88 8.37
CA PHE A 142 -0.43 -11.67 8.50
C PHE A 142 0.91 -11.94 9.18
N SER A 143 0.92 -12.74 10.26
CA SER A 143 2.15 -13.11 10.95
C SER A 143 3.13 -13.85 10.02
N SER A 144 2.62 -14.77 9.20
CA SER A 144 3.45 -15.51 8.25
C SER A 144 4.07 -14.62 7.16
N LEU A 145 3.41 -13.53 6.76
CA LEU A 145 3.98 -12.53 5.85
C LEU A 145 5.12 -11.76 6.51
N VAL A 146 5.00 -11.43 7.80
CA VAL A 146 6.08 -10.82 8.58
C VAL A 146 7.26 -11.76 8.71
N ASP A 147 7.02 -13.03 9.07
CA ASP A 147 8.06 -14.06 9.21
C ASP A 147 8.80 -14.31 7.88
N ALA A 148 8.09 -14.17 6.77
CA ALA A 148 8.66 -14.30 5.42
C ALA A 148 9.41 -13.03 4.95
N GLY A 149 9.39 -11.93 5.71
CA GLY A 149 9.99 -10.65 5.31
C GLY A 149 9.24 -9.91 4.21
N LYS A 150 8.00 -10.31 3.91
CA LYS A 150 7.15 -9.64 2.92
C LYS A 150 6.44 -8.40 3.48
N VAL A 151 6.33 -8.36 4.80
CA VAL A 151 5.75 -7.23 5.56
C VAL A 151 6.67 -6.85 6.70
#